data_06cb5c127b0bdf80c80bed17854a3d95
#
_entry.id   06cb5c127b0bdf80c80bed17854a3d95
#
_cell.length_a   1.000
_cell.length_b   1.000
_cell.length_c   1.000
_cell.angle_alpha   90.00
_cell.angle_beta   90.00
_cell.angle_gamma   90.00
#
_symmetry.space_group_name_H-M   'P 1'
#
loop_
_entity.id
_entity.type
_entity.pdbx_description
1 polymer ?
#
loop_
_entity_poly.entity_id
_entity_poly.type
_entity_poly.pdbx_seq_one_letter_code
_entity_poly.pdbx_strand_id
1 'polypeptide(L)'
;TKGMLIPRMDSLQRIAIATPATGLLVYQTNKDSGFYHYDGTAWQMLTNTKNNFWKRNGDHIYNSNSGNVGIGINNPLAKLHVADSSVVFSAPGYQTFPLGNVPISGEGRRMMWYADKAAFRVGYVFGANWDKDSIGQYSFAAGVDVKAIGQNSTAFGESTIAFGLNATAFG
;
A
#
# COMPACT_ATOMS: atom_id res chain seq x y z
N THR A 1 -8.05 -24.58 34.09
CA THR A 1 -7.16 -23.89 33.13
C THR A 1 -5.72 -24.08 33.54
N LYS A 2 -4.89 -24.61 32.64
CA LYS A 2 -3.45 -24.74 32.85
C LYS A 2 -2.76 -23.59 32.12
N GLY A 3 -2.01 -22.77 32.88
CA GLY A 3 -1.24 -21.64 32.31
C GLY A 3 -0.13 -21.25 33.26
N MET A 4 0.90 -20.58 32.74
CA MET A 4 1.98 -20.00 33.52
C MET A 4 1.63 -18.56 33.86
N LEU A 5 1.66 -18.21 35.15
CA LEU A 5 1.54 -16.82 35.59
C LEU A 5 2.96 -16.27 35.77
N ILE A 6 3.34 -15.33 34.94
CA ILE A 6 4.62 -14.64 35.07
C ILE A 6 4.54 -13.49 36.08
N PRO A 7 5.67 -13.06 36.67
CA PRO A 7 5.71 -11.94 37.60
C PRO A 7 5.05 -10.70 37.02
N ARG A 8 4.16 -10.08 37.82
CA ARG A 8 3.44 -8.85 37.46
C ARG A 8 3.96 -7.69 38.29
N MET A 9 4.27 -6.59 37.65
CA MET A 9 4.86 -5.42 38.32
C MET A 9 4.56 -4.14 37.55
N ASP A 10 4.73 -3.01 38.16
CA ASP A 10 4.68 -1.74 37.47
C ASP A 10 6.02 -1.39 36.78
N SER A 11 6.05 -0.31 36.01
CA SER A 11 7.24 0.10 35.28
C SER A 11 8.41 0.49 36.19
N LEU A 12 8.14 1.06 37.38
CA LEU A 12 9.20 1.42 38.33
C LEU A 12 9.81 0.18 38.97
N GLN A 13 8.98 -0.78 39.37
CA GLN A 13 9.43 -2.06 39.90
C GLN A 13 10.28 -2.85 38.89
N ARG A 14 9.86 -2.86 37.60
CA ARG A 14 10.60 -3.52 36.54
C ARG A 14 11.99 -2.92 36.33
N ILE A 15 12.11 -1.57 36.27
CA ILE A 15 13.42 -0.94 36.09
C ILE A 15 14.30 -0.97 37.36
N ALA A 16 13.68 -1.15 38.53
CA ALA A 16 14.41 -1.31 39.81
C ALA A 16 15.09 -2.68 40.02
N ILE A 17 14.86 -3.65 39.10
CA ILE A 17 15.59 -4.93 39.18
C ILE A 17 17.04 -4.68 38.85
N ALA A 18 17.93 -4.76 39.85
CA ALA A 18 19.31 -4.29 39.77
C ALA A 18 20.17 -5.10 38.77
N THR A 19 19.94 -6.39 38.63
CA THR A 19 20.71 -7.29 37.74
C THR A 19 19.76 -8.29 37.07
N PRO A 20 18.93 -7.83 36.14
CA PRO A 20 17.99 -8.74 35.49
C PRO A 20 18.74 -9.73 34.63
N ALA A 21 18.39 -11.00 34.73
CA ALA A 21 18.98 -12.06 33.91
C ALA A 21 18.51 -11.87 32.43
N THR A 22 19.38 -12.09 31.46
CA THR A 22 19.02 -12.13 30.05
C THR A 22 17.90 -13.16 29.83
N GLY A 23 16.84 -12.75 29.17
CA GLY A 23 15.65 -13.56 28.94
C GLY A 23 14.62 -13.49 30.07
N LEU A 24 14.86 -12.75 31.16
CA LEU A 24 13.88 -12.55 32.21
C LEU A 24 12.58 -11.95 31.65
N LEU A 25 11.45 -12.62 31.87
CA LEU A 25 10.14 -12.22 31.40
C LEU A 25 9.26 -11.69 32.52
N VAL A 26 8.63 -10.54 32.31
CA VAL A 26 7.69 -9.94 33.26
C VAL A 26 6.45 -9.38 32.53
N TYR A 27 5.34 -9.22 33.25
CA TYR A 27 4.18 -8.48 32.76
C TYR A 27 4.09 -7.13 33.46
N GLN A 28 4.28 -6.05 32.72
CA GLN A 28 4.10 -4.69 33.23
C GLN A 28 2.61 -4.33 33.26
N THR A 29 2.12 -3.78 34.39
CA THR A 29 0.69 -3.54 34.64
C THR A 29 0.24 -2.10 34.41
N ASN A 30 1.18 -1.15 34.28
CA ASN A 30 0.88 0.27 34.10
C ASN A 30 1.49 0.84 32.82
N LYS A 31 1.15 2.10 32.48
CA LYS A 31 1.63 2.80 31.29
C LYS A 31 1.50 1.93 30.02
N ASP A 32 2.62 1.59 29.38
CA ASP A 32 2.66 0.66 28.27
C ASP A 32 2.57 -0.79 28.80
N SER A 33 1.37 -1.18 29.28
CA SER A 33 1.16 -2.51 29.84
C SER A 33 1.38 -3.61 28.80
N GLY A 34 2.03 -4.71 29.22
CA GLY A 34 2.36 -5.82 28.32
C GLY A 34 3.50 -6.68 28.84
N PHE A 35 3.87 -7.65 28.02
CA PHE A 35 5.00 -8.54 28.31
C PHE A 35 6.32 -7.87 27.95
N TYR A 36 7.27 -7.88 28.86
CA TYR A 36 8.63 -7.39 28.67
C TYR A 36 9.63 -8.51 28.95
N HIS A 37 10.69 -8.54 28.17
CA HIS A 37 11.87 -9.37 28.45
C HIS A 37 13.12 -8.50 28.52
N TYR A 38 14.10 -8.94 29.27
CA TYR A 38 15.41 -8.32 29.31
C TYR A 38 16.33 -8.99 28.28
N ASP A 39 16.87 -8.21 27.33
CA ASP A 39 17.71 -8.74 26.25
C ASP A 39 19.21 -8.91 26.63
N GLY A 40 19.55 -8.55 27.86
CA GLY A 40 20.92 -8.49 28.35
C GLY A 40 21.47 -7.08 28.49
N THR A 41 20.83 -6.11 27.87
CA THR A 41 21.21 -4.66 27.88
C THR A 41 20.05 -3.77 28.27
N ALA A 42 18.83 -4.10 27.83
CA ALA A 42 17.65 -3.28 28.04
C ALA A 42 16.37 -4.14 28.14
N TRP A 43 15.32 -3.54 28.71
CA TRP A 43 13.99 -4.12 28.71
C TRP A 43 13.26 -3.87 27.40
N GLN A 44 12.92 -4.94 26.68
CA GLN A 44 12.19 -4.92 25.42
C GLN A 44 10.76 -5.40 25.63
N MET A 45 9.79 -4.69 25.04
CA MET A 45 8.41 -5.12 25.01
C MET A 45 8.22 -6.18 23.92
N LEU A 46 7.63 -7.35 24.24
CA LEU A 46 7.41 -8.44 23.28
C LEU A 46 6.44 -8.06 22.16
N THR A 47 5.46 -7.20 22.45
CA THR A 47 4.55 -6.64 21.47
C THR A 47 4.46 -5.14 21.70
N ASN A 48 5.07 -4.34 20.85
CA ASN A 48 4.98 -2.89 20.90
C ASN A 48 3.91 -2.41 19.91
N THR A 49 2.72 -2.14 20.43
CA THR A 49 1.63 -1.54 19.63
C THR A 49 1.96 -0.12 19.13
N LYS A 50 2.96 0.54 19.75
CA LYS A 50 3.42 1.88 19.32
C LYS A 50 4.20 1.85 18.01
N ASN A 51 4.85 0.72 17.67
CA ASN A 51 5.61 0.56 16.44
C ASN A 51 4.83 -0.23 15.37
N ASN A 52 3.55 -0.46 15.57
CA ASN A 52 2.72 -1.08 14.55
C ASN A 52 2.24 -0.02 13.55
N PHE A 53 3.09 0.31 12.59
CA PHE A 53 2.79 1.27 11.52
C PHE A 53 1.78 0.73 10.52
N TRP A 54 1.57 -0.59 10.50
CA TRP A 54 0.57 -1.25 9.69
C TRP A 54 -0.64 -1.61 10.54
N LYS A 55 -1.79 -1.05 10.22
CA LYS A 55 -3.06 -1.29 10.91
C LYS A 55 -4.03 -2.02 10.01
N ARG A 56 -4.93 -2.77 10.64
CA ARG A 56 -6.00 -3.50 9.96
C ARG A 56 -7.32 -2.72 10.03
N ASN A 57 -8.07 -2.71 8.91
CA ASN A 57 -9.43 -2.25 8.82
C ASN A 57 -10.22 -3.26 7.97
N GLY A 58 -11.00 -4.14 8.61
CA GLY A 58 -11.58 -5.30 7.95
C GLY A 58 -10.50 -6.21 7.38
N ASP A 59 -10.54 -6.47 6.09
CA ASP A 59 -9.54 -7.26 5.35
C ASP A 59 -8.39 -6.42 4.78
N HIS A 60 -8.43 -5.10 4.97
CA HIS A 60 -7.41 -4.18 4.50
C HIS A 60 -6.32 -3.93 5.52
N ILE A 61 -5.10 -3.72 5.05
CA ILE A 61 -3.96 -3.26 5.84
C ILE A 61 -3.54 -1.90 5.32
N TYR A 62 -3.39 -0.92 6.20
CA TYR A 62 -2.93 0.41 5.85
C TYR A 62 -1.81 0.90 6.75
N ASN A 63 -0.95 1.76 6.21
CA ASN A 63 0.09 2.43 6.98
C ASN A 63 -0.52 3.61 7.75
N SER A 64 -0.32 3.67 9.06
CA SER A 64 -0.90 4.70 9.94
C SER A 64 0.08 5.79 10.34
N ASN A 65 1.33 5.73 9.90
CA ASN A 65 2.27 6.80 10.17
C ASN A 65 2.04 8.02 9.25
N SER A 66 2.45 9.21 9.69
CA SER A 66 2.37 10.44 8.89
C SER A 66 3.48 10.55 7.84
N GLY A 67 4.52 9.74 7.97
CA GLY A 67 5.68 9.72 7.08
C GLY A 67 5.43 8.97 5.77
N ASN A 68 6.52 8.62 5.10
CA ASN A 68 6.57 7.92 3.83
C ASN A 68 6.86 6.43 4.03
N VAL A 69 6.55 5.61 3.04
CA VAL A 69 6.92 4.19 2.98
C VAL A 69 8.08 4.05 1.99
N GLY A 70 9.23 3.59 2.47
CA GLY A 70 10.40 3.25 1.67
C GLY A 70 10.51 1.73 1.50
N ILE A 71 10.80 1.27 0.29
CA ILE A 71 11.20 -0.10 -0.01
C ILE A 71 12.60 -0.01 -0.61
N GLY A 72 13.60 -0.59 0.07
CA GLY A 72 14.99 -0.49 -0.32
C GLY A 72 15.65 0.87 -0.02
N ILE A 73 14.99 1.77 0.68
CA ILE A 73 15.49 3.11 1.01
C ILE A 73 15.05 3.60 2.39
N ASN A 74 15.98 4.20 3.15
CA ASN A 74 15.75 4.67 4.52
C ASN A 74 15.17 6.10 4.57
N ASN A 75 15.41 6.93 3.54
CA ASN A 75 14.93 8.30 3.45
C ASN A 75 14.00 8.47 2.23
N PRO A 76 12.76 7.96 2.28
CA PRO A 76 11.85 8.04 1.15
C PRO A 76 11.37 9.49 0.90
N LEU A 77 11.45 9.92 -0.36
CA LEU A 77 11.11 11.27 -0.81
C LEU A 77 9.63 11.43 -1.24
N ALA A 78 8.89 10.34 -1.31
CA ALA A 78 7.48 10.30 -1.67
C ALA A 78 6.73 9.34 -0.74
N LYS A 79 5.38 9.42 -0.69
CA LYS A 79 4.54 8.56 0.15
C LYS A 79 4.81 7.07 -0.05
N LEU A 80 5.11 6.65 -1.28
CA LEU A 80 5.69 5.36 -1.60
C LEU A 80 6.95 5.61 -2.44
N HIS A 81 8.11 5.19 -1.94
CA HIS A 81 9.39 5.26 -2.65
C HIS A 81 10.03 3.87 -2.68
N VAL A 82 10.14 3.29 -3.87
CA VAL A 82 10.84 2.03 -4.11
C VAL A 82 12.17 2.35 -4.78
N ALA A 83 13.27 1.86 -4.24
CA ALA A 83 14.63 2.07 -4.76
C ALA A 83 15.38 0.74 -4.88
N ASP A 84 16.35 0.71 -5.79
CA ASP A 84 17.28 -0.39 -6.02
C ASP A 84 16.64 -1.73 -6.38
N SER A 85 15.36 -1.71 -6.85
CA SER A 85 14.66 -2.92 -7.26
C SER A 85 13.55 -2.63 -8.27
N SER A 86 13.13 -3.66 -8.98
CA SER A 86 12.00 -3.59 -9.91
C SER A 86 10.66 -3.65 -9.18
N VAL A 87 9.65 -3.02 -9.78
CA VAL A 87 8.26 -3.11 -9.32
C VAL A 87 7.45 -3.82 -10.39
N VAL A 88 6.65 -4.82 -10.01
CA VAL A 88 5.74 -5.51 -10.90
C VAL A 88 4.29 -5.31 -10.47
N PHE A 89 3.44 -4.96 -11.43
CA PHE A 89 1.98 -5.01 -11.30
C PHE A 89 1.47 -6.04 -12.28
N SER A 90 0.86 -7.13 -11.80
CA SER A 90 0.47 -8.25 -12.64
C SER A 90 -0.96 -8.72 -12.34
N ALA A 91 -1.59 -9.32 -13.34
CA ALA A 91 -2.79 -10.12 -13.20
C ALA A 91 -2.57 -11.48 -13.88
N PRO A 92 -3.03 -12.59 -13.31
CA PRO A 92 -2.80 -13.92 -13.87
C PRO A 92 -3.67 -14.18 -15.10
N GLY A 93 -3.12 -14.92 -16.06
CA GLY A 93 -3.86 -15.52 -17.16
C GLY A 93 -4.41 -14.56 -18.20
N TYR A 94 -5.34 -15.08 -19.00
CA TYR A 94 -6.10 -14.32 -19.98
C TYR A 94 -7.29 -13.63 -19.31
N GLN A 95 -7.82 -12.57 -19.93
CA GLN A 95 -8.98 -11.86 -19.40
C GLN A 95 -10.16 -12.80 -19.16
N THR A 96 -10.78 -12.67 -18.00
CA THR A 96 -12.00 -13.39 -17.64
C THR A 96 -13.20 -12.45 -17.70
N PHE A 97 -14.30 -12.91 -18.28
CA PHE A 97 -15.56 -12.15 -18.33
C PHE A 97 -16.54 -12.64 -17.26
N PRO A 98 -17.36 -11.74 -16.67
CA PRO A 98 -17.42 -10.29 -16.92
C PRO A 98 -16.24 -9.55 -16.30
N LEU A 99 -15.73 -8.50 -16.98
CA LEU A 99 -14.66 -7.64 -16.46
C LEU A 99 -15.13 -6.93 -15.20
N GLY A 100 -14.27 -6.83 -14.20
CA GLY A 100 -14.48 -6.02 -13.00
C GLY A 100 -14.53 -4.50 -13.29
N ASN A 101 -14.77 -3.72 -12.26
CA ASN A 101 -14.73 -2.26 -12.36
C ASN A 101 -13.29 -1.75 -12.35
N VAL A 102 -13.08 -0.55 -12.86
CA VAL A 102 -11.80 0.17 -12.70
C VAL A 102 -11.52 0.43 -11.22
N PRO A 103 -10.25 0.51 -10.79
CA PRO A 103 -9.90 0.80 -9.40
C PRO A 103 -10.52 2.09 -8.85
N ILE A 104 -10.65 3.13 -9.71
CA ILE A 104 -11.29 4.41 -9.39
C ILE A 104 -12.03 4.90 -10.62
N SER A 105 -13.32 5.22 -10.49
CA SER A 105 -14.16 5.84 -11.49
C SER A 105 -14.23 7.36 -11.34
N GLY A 106 -14.73 8.05 -12.36
CA GLY A 106 -15.02 9.49 -12.35
C GLY A 106 -13.80 10.37 -12.51
N GLU A 107 -13.98 11.66 -12.19
CA GLU A 107 -12.97 12.70 -12.32
C GLU A 107 -11.79 12.54 -11.39
N GLY A 108 -10.58 12.98 -11.80
CA GLY A 108 -9.42 13.09 -10.93
C GLY A 108 -8.06 12.90 -11.60
N ARG A 109 -7.03 13.25 -10.83
CA ARG A 109 -5.61 13.03 -11.19
C ARG A 109 -5.17 11.66 -10.68
N ARG A 110 -4.62 10.83 -11.56
CA ARG A 110 -4.18 9.48 -11.16
C ARG A 110 -3.17 8.85 -12.12
N MET A 111 -2.45 7.89 -11.60
CA MET A 111 -1.78 6.84 -12.35
C MET A 111 -2.51 5.53 -12.01
N MET A 112 -3.01 4.83 -13.02
CA MET A 112 -3.86 3.66 -12.83
C MET A 112 -3.47 2.53 -13.78
N TRP A 113 -3.22 1.35 -13.22
CA TRP A 113 -3.19 0.08 -13.92
C TRP A 113 -4.55 -0.60 -13.75
N TYR A 114 -5.27 -0.79 -14.85
CA TYR A 114 -6.51 -1.55 -14.87
C TYR A 114 -6.24 -2.96 -15.37
N ALA A 115 -6.07 -3.89 -14.42
CA ALA A 115 -5.59 -5.24 -14.66
C ALA A 115 -6.45 -6.04 -15.64
N ASP A 116 -7.79 -5.96 -15.50
CA ASP A 116 -8.74 -6.70 -16.35
C ASP A 116 -8.66 -6.36 -17.84
N LYS A 117 -8.20 -5.19 -18.18
CA LYS A 117 -7.99 -4.76 -19.57
C LYS A 117 -6.52 -4.62 -19.94
N ALA A 118 -5.59 -4.93 -19.01
CA ALA A 118 -4.16 -4.67 -19.15
C ALA A 118 -3.91 -3.24 -19.68
N ALA A 119 -4.62 -2.26 -19.13
CA ALA A 119 -4.64 -0.89 -19.61
C ALA A 119 -3.98 0.05 -18.59
N PHE A 120 -3.24 1.05 -19.09
CA PHE A 120 -2.57 2.03 -18.25
C PHE A 120 -3.06 3.45 -18.52
N ARG A 121 -3.24 4.22 -17.46
CA ARG A 121 -3.70 5.62 -17.48
C ARG A 121 -2.85 6.47 -16.57
N VAL A 122 -2.43 7.65 -17.03
CA VAL A 122 -1.72 8.62 -16.19
C VAL A 122 -2.08 10.05 -16.61
N GLY A 123 -2.40 10.89 -15.61
CA GLY A 123 -2.71 12.30 -15.82
C GLY A 123 -4.00 12.73 -15.09
N TYR A 124 -4.78 13.57 -15.74
CA TYR A 124 -6.07 14.08 -15.24
C TYR A 124 -7.20 13.73 -16.18
N VAL A 125 -8.35 13.38 -15.64
CA VAL A 125 -9.56 13.06 -16.40
C VAL A 125 -10.76 13.83 -15.87
N PHE A 126 -11.57 14.37 -16.77
CA PHE A 126 -12.89 14.91 -16.49
C PHE A 126 -13.95 13.80 -16.60
N GLY A 127 -14.81 13.68 -15.60
CA GLY A 127 -15.94 12.75 -15.61
C GLY A 127 -15.55 11.30 -15.85
N ALA A 128 -16.25 10.60 -16.77
CA ALA A 128 -16.21 9.16 -16.95
C ALA A 128 -15.24 8.68 -18.06
N ASN A 129 -14.34 9.52 -18.55
CA ASN A 129 -13.49 9.20 -19.70
C ASN A 129 -12.46 8.10 -19.42
N TRP A 130 -12.20 7.77 -18.14
CA TRP A 130 -11.39 6.63 -17.71
C TRP A 130 -12.21 5.61 -16.90
N ASP A 131 -13.50 5.59 -17.09
CA ASP A 131 -14.35 4.53 -16.53
C ASP A 131 -14.31 3.27 -17.43
N LYS A 132 -14.80 2.17 -16.92
CA LYS A 132 -14.70 0.84 -17.50
C LYS A 132 -15.00 0.80 -19.02
N ASP A 133 -16.07 1.46 -19.44
CA ASP A 133 -16.54 1.39 -20.82
C ASP A 133 -15.81 2.35 -21.77
N SER A 134 -15.04 3.29 -21.21
CA SER A 134 -14.22 4.26 -21.95
C SER A 134 -12.74 3.85 -22.08
N ILE A 135 -12.38 2.67 -21.61
CA ILE A 135 -11.00 2.14 -21.64
C ILE A 135 -10.93 0.96 -22.62
N GLY A 136 -10.08 1.05 -23.63
CA GLY A 136 -9.76 -0.06 -24.53
C GLY A 136 -8.90 -1.14 -23.85
N GLN A 137 -9.01 -2.39 -24.32
CA GLN A 137 -8.12 -3.47 -23.90
C GLN A 137 -6.70 -3.20 -24.42
N TYR A 138 -5.68 -3.50 -23.58
CA TYR A 138 -4.26 -3.32 -23.92
C TYR A 138 -3.92 -1.88 -24.33
N SER A 139 -4.64 -0.89 -23.77
CA SER A 139 -4.53 0.51 -24.20
C SER A 139 -3.73 1.35 -23.22
N PHE A 140 -3.11 2.40 -23.76
CA PHE A 140 -2.33 3.37 -22.99
C PHE A 140 -2.85 4.79 -23.22
N ALA A 141 -3.08 5.58 -22.14
CA ALA A 141 -3.38 7.00 -22.29
C ALA A 141 -2.64 7.83 -21.22
N ALA A 142 -2.05 8.95 -21.67
CA ALA A 142 -1.34 9.89 -20.81
C ALA A 142 -1.63 11.34 -21.21
N GLY A 143 -2.05 12.16 -20.23
CA GLY A 143 -2.34 13.56 -20.42
C GLY A 143 -3.59 14.03 -19.72
N VAL A 144 -4.26 15.05 -20.28
CA VAL A 144 -5.47 15.63 -19.74
C VAL A 144 -6.66 15.22 -20.60
N ASP A 145 -7.62 14.55 -19.97
CA ASP A 145 -8.89 14.11 -20.60
C ASP A 145 -8.74 13.28 -21.89
N VAL A 146 -7.64 12.55 -22.00
CA VAL A 146 -7.36 11.69 -23.16
C VAL A 146 -8.12 10.38 -23.08
N LYS A 147 -8.52 9.82 -24.24
CA LYS A 147 -9.25 8.56 -24.37
C LYS A 147 -8.53 7.61 -25.32
N ALA A 148 -8.15 6.44 -24.81
CA ALA A 148 -7.72 5.31 -25.61
C ALA A 148 -8.79 4.21 -25.50
N ILE A 149 -9.80 4.28 -26.36
CA ILE A 149 -11.02 3.45 -26.33
C ILE A 149 -10.83 2.19 -27.17
N GLY A 150 -10.10 2.30 -28.27
CA GLY A 150 -9.83 1.17 -29.15
C GLY A 150 -8.97 0.11 -28.48
N GLN A 151 -9.13 -1.16 -28.86
CA GLN A 151 -8.21 -2.21 -28.45
C GLN A 151 -6.80 -1.92 -29.00
N ASN A 152 -5.75 -2.14 -28.18
CA ASN A 152 -4.35 -1.82 -28.50
C ASN A 152 -4.12 -0.35 -28.85
N SER A 153 -4.97 0.57 -28.39
CA SER A 153 -4.86 2.00 -28.75
C SER A 153 -3.97 2.77 -27.80
N THR A 154 -3.39 3.86 -28.30
CA THR A 154 -2.52 4.76 -27.55
C THR A 154 -2.94 6.21 -27.76
N ALA A 155 -3.08 7.00 -26.69
CA ALA A 155 -3.45 8.42 -26.76
C ALA A 155 -2.60 9.27 -25.83
N PHE A 156 -2.09 10.41 -26.34
CA PHE A 156 -1.31 11.37 -25.57
C PHE A 156 -1.79 12.80 -25.83
N GLY A 157 -1.65 13.68 -24.84
CA GLY A 157 -1.87 15.11 -24.98
C GLY A 157 -3.07 15.61 -24.18
N GLU A 158 -3.88 16.49 -24.77
CA GLU A 158 -5.10 17.01 -24.14
C GLU A 158 -6.31 16.73 -25.03
N SER A 159 -7.38 16.21 -24.44
CA SER A 159 -8.67 15.92 -25.12
C SER A 159 -8.55 15.02 -26.37
N THR A 160 -7.48 14.26 -26.46
CA THR A 160 -7.16 13.40 -27.61
C THR A 160 -7.91 12.08 -27.52
N ILE A 161 -8.42 11.57 -28.65
CA ILE A 161 -9.18 10.32 -28.71
C ILE A 161 -8.59 9.35 -29.72
N ALA A 162 -8.15 8.18 -29.25
CA ALA A 162 -7.79 7.02 -30.08
C ALA A 162 -8.93 6.00 -30.03
N PHE A 163 -9.80 5.99 -31.05
CA PHE A 163 -11.04 5.21 -31.05
C PHE A 163 -10.90 3.82 -31.70
N GLY A 164 -10.16 3.75 -32.80
CA GLY A 164 -10.06 2.53 -33.60
C GLY A 164 -9.13 1.46 -32.99
N LEU A 165 -9.27 0.24 -33.47
CA LEU A 165 -8.32 -0.85 -33.22
C LEU A 165 -6.91 -0.43 -33.63
N ASN A 166 -5.90 -0.60 -32.78
CA ASN A 166 -4.49 -0.22 -32.98
C ASN A 166 -4.29 1.29 -33.28
N ALA A 167 -5.27 2.13 -32.94
CA ALA A 167 -5.17 3.58 -33.20
C ALA A 167 -4.13 4.25 -32.29
N THR A 168 -3.41 5.23 -32.84
CA THR A 168 -2.54 6.12 -32.08
C THR A 168 -2.96 7.57 -32.35
N ALA A 169 -3.11 8.35 -31.29
CA ALA A 169 -3.48 9.76 -31.37
C ALA A 169 -2.57 10.61 -30.48
N PHE A 170 -2.13 11.74 -31.01
CA PHE A 170 -1.33 12.77 -30.33
C PHE A 170 -1.98 14.14 -30.57
N GLY A 171 -2.01 14.99 -29.50
CA GLY A 171 -2.57 16.32 -29.63
C GLY A 171 -2.53 17.14 -28.34
#